data_5231276fe26bcac03b30e71706374903
#
_entry.id   5231276fe26bcac03b30e71706374903
#
_cell.length_a   1.000
_cell.length_b   1.000
_cell.length_c   1.000
_cell.angle_alpha   90.00
_cell.angle_beta   90.00
_cell.angle_gamma   90.00
#
_symmetry.space_group_name_H-M   'P 1'
#
loop_
_entity.id
_entity.type
_entity.pdbx_description
1 polymer ?
#
loop_
_entity_poly.entity_id
_entity_poly.type
_entity_poly.pdbx_seq_one_letter_code
_entity_poly.pdbx_strand_id
1 'polypeptide(L)'
;EIKRVIDYMAYCKLNKLHFHLVDSEGWRLELKKYPYIAEKAGFRGGDSPLHPVYGSFDKKYGGYYTQEELRDIVVYASQRNIEVIPEIDMPGHSKALGMVHPDILCNYTPDTSYTNGIDVRDVWCASKESNYQLVEDIVKELVDIFPSEYIHIGGDEVNFKWWKDCPDCQQLKKEKGLKNEAQLEQYFVNRVSDILTKYHKKAMVWDEAVDGGLLPTTTMVTGWRGVKQCLQATEQGYPTIIMPSSVFYLDKRQYPHDKGHNSRNGLSLQTICDFTFEDAGFSDAQRKNIAGIECAFWTEIYLSNIHPEGRFSDYLEYMLFPRLFGVAEIAWSQSRRSYKDMLSLLENSFYSKLNAMKAAYRLESPVVKLEEGKIHASTKDGSTLYYMDIRTQLKVKNLNEKY
;
A
#
# COMPACT_ATOMS: atom_id res chain seq x y z
N GLU A 1 -9.79 6.36 -12.06
CA GLU A 1 -9.42 6.58 -10.65
C GLU A 1 -7.93 6.93 -10.52
N ILE A 2 -6.98 6.12 -11.02
CA ILE A 2 -5.53 6.34 -10.87
C ILE A 2 -5.10 7.72 -11.37
N LYS A 3 -5.57 8.18 -12.53
CA LYS A 3 -5.27 9.54 -13.04
C LYS A 3 -5.72 10.64 -12.08
N ARG A 4 -6.84 10.44 -11.38
CA ARG A 4 -7.30 11.38 -10.35
C ARG A 4 -6.38 11.39 -9.11
N VAL A 5 -5.87 10.24 -8.70
CA VAL A 5 -4.84 10.16 -7.65
C VAL A 5 -3.56 10.90 -8.09
N ILE A 6 -3.13 10.69 -9.35
CA ILE A 6 -1.97 11.40 -9.91
C ILE A 6 -2.18 12.92 -9.91
N ASP A 7 -3.39 13.42 -10.19
CA ASP A 7 -3.72 14.85 -10.09
C ASP A 7 -3.59 15.38 -8.64
N TYR A 8 -4.03 14.60 -7.65
CA TYR A 8 -3.84 14.94 -6.24
C TYR A 8 -2.38 14.92 -5.83
N MET A 9 -1.62 13.92 -6.28
CA MET A 9 -0.18 13.83 -6.05
C MET A 9 0.54 15.05 -6.64
N ALA A 10 0.22 15.42 -7.88
CA ALA A 10 0.78 16.61 -8.52
C ALA A 10 0.45 17.89 -7.74
N TYR A 11 -0.78 18.01 -7.27
CA TYR A 11 -1.20 19.14 -6.44
C TYR A 11 -0.43 19.20 -5.11
N CYS A 12 -0.17 18.07 -4.48
CA CYS A 12 0.65 17.95 -3.27
C CYS A 12 2.15 17.91 -3.55
N LYS A 13 2.58 18.01 -4.82
CA LYS A 13 3.98 17.90 -5.27
C LYS A 13 4.65 16.57 -4.90
N LEU A 14 3.88 15.52 -4.72
CA LEU A 14 4.42 14.16 -4.59
C LEU A 14 4.89 13.70 -5.97
N ASN A 15 6.09 13.13 -6.05
CA ASN A 15 6.80 12.91 -7.30
C ASN A 15 7.01 11.45 -7.68
N LYS A 16 6.56 10.50 -6.85
CA LYS A 16 6.66 9.07 -7.11
C LYS A 16 5.31 8.41 -6.81
N LEU A 17 4.79 7.62 -7.75
CA LEU A 17 3.66 6.72 -7.55
C LEU A 17 4.21 5.30 -7.48
N HIS A 18 4.24 4.73 -6.29
CA HIS A 18 4.48 3.31 -6.09
C HIS A 18 3.18 2.57 -6.42
N PHE A 19 3.21 1.72 -7.43
CA PHE A 19 2.03 1.08 -7.98
C PHE A 19 2.05 -0.42 -7.71
N HIS A 20 1.42 -0.82 -6.62
CA HIS A 20 1.27 -2.21 -6.19
C HIS A 20 0.28 -2.93 -7.11
N LEU A 21 0.79 -3.76 -8.03
CA LEU A 21 0.02 -4.35 -9.12
C LEU A 21 -0.40 -5.78 -8.87
N VAL A 22 0.24 -6.48 -7.93
CA VAL A 22 -0.03 -7.88 -7.63
C VAL A 22 -0.01 -8.12 -6.13
N ASP A 23 -0.90 -9.00 -5.67
CA ASP A 23 -1.01 -9.40 -4.27
C ASP A 23 -1.80 -10.73 -4.19
N SER A 24 -2.00 -11.26 -3.01
CA SER A 24 -2.79 -12.45 -2.71
C SER A 24 -4.22 -12.42 -3.28
N GLU A 25 -4.80 -11.23 -3.43
CA GLU A 25 -6.18 -11.03 -3.88
C GLU A 25 -6.29 -10.63 -5.37
N GLY A 26 -5.21 -10.62 -6.11
CA GLY A 26 -5.28 -10.41 -7.55
C GLY A 26 -3.99 -10.04 -8.24
N TRP A 27 -3.92 -10.38 -9.51
CA TRP A 27 -2.88 -10.00 -10.46
C TRP A 27 -3.42 -8.96 -11.43
N ARG A 28 -2.89 -7.72 -11.40
CA ARG A 28 -3.46 -6.59 -12.13
C ARG A 28 -2.64 -6.14 -13.35
N LEU A 29 -1.68 -6.93 -13.79
CA LEU A 29 -0.79 -6.64 -14.91
C LEU A 29 -1.03 -7.61 -16.06
N GLU A 30 -1.36 -7.11 -17.26
CA GLU A 30 -1.35 -7.92 -18.48
C GLU A 30 0.08 -8.36 -18.82
N LEU A 31 0.27 -9.66 -19.03
CA LEU A 31 1.49 -10.24 -19.59
C LEU A 31 1.20 -10.82 -20.96
N LYS A 32 1.88 -10.32 -21.99
CA LYS A 32 1.67 -10.81 -23.38
C LYS A 32 2.11 -12.26 -23.53
N LYS A 33 3.18 -12.65 -22.83
CA LYS A 33 3.68 -14.03 -22.85
C LYS A 33 2.79 -14.99 -22.08
N TYR A 34 2.09 -14.50 -21.04
CA TYR A 34 1.26 -15.31 -20.13
C TYR A 34 -0.13 -14.66 -19.93
N PRO A 35 -0.94 -14.42 -20.99
CA PRO A 35 -2.16 -13.63 -20.88
C PRO A 35 -3.18 -14.22 -19.90
N TYR A 36 -3.23 -15.55 -19.80
CA TYR A 36 -4.14 -16.27 -18.89
C TYR A 36 -3.94 -15.89 -17.41
N ILE A 37 -2.74 -15.38 -17.02
CA ILE A 37 -2.49 -15.01 -15.63
C ILE A 37 -3.42 -13.85 -15.26
N ALA A 38 -3.38 -12.74 -15.97
CA ALA A 38 -4.24 -11.59 -15.71
C ALA A 38 -5.74 -11.90 -15.93
N GLU A 39 -6.05 -12.66 -17.01
CA GLU A 39 -7.41 -13.05 -17.33
C GLU A 39 -8.10 -13.87 -16.23
N LYS A 40 -7.34 -14.69 -15.51
CA LYS A 40 -7.86 -15.55 -14.44
C LYS A 40 -7.60 -14.97 -13.04
N ALA A 41 -6.36 -14.59 -12.74
CA ALA A 41 -5.97 -14.07 -11.42
C ALA A 41 -6.32 -12.58 -11.22
N GLY A 42 -6.73 -11.87 -12.27
CA GLY A 42 -7.30 -10.52 -12.18
C GLY A 42 -8.69 -10.48 -11.53
N PHE A 43 -9.34 -11.63 -11.38
CA PHE A 43 -10.72 -11.72 -10.89
C PHE A 43 -10.83 -12.70 -9.72
N ARG A 44 -11.82 -12.46 -8.85
CA ARG A 44 -12.15 -13.30 -7.70
C ARG A 44 -13.66 -13.37 -7.48
N GLY A 45 -14.11 -14.39 -6.75
CA GLY A 45 -15.53 -14.66 -6.52
C GLY A 45 -16.28 -15.15 -7.76
N GLY A 46 -17.55 -15.54 -7.59
CA GLY A 46 -18.34 -16.15 -8.65
C GLY A 46 -17.70 -17.44 -9.17
N ASP A 47 -17.49 -17.51 -10.48
CA ASP A 47 -16.84 -18.61 -11.18
C ASP A 47 -15.30 -18.50 -11.28
N SER A 48 -14.71 -17.48 -10.65
CA SER A 48 -13.26 -17.30 -10.62
C SER A 48 -12.56 -18.40 -9.83
N PRO A 49 -11.35 -18.83 -10.24
CA PRO A 49 -10.55 -19.78 -9.47
C PRO A 49 -10.13 -19.19 -8.12
N LEU A 50 -10.01 -17.87 -8.00
CA LEU A 50 -9.58 -17.20 -6.80
C LEU A 50 -10.76 -16.95 -5.85
N HIS A 51 -10.71 -17.59 -4.68
CA HIS A 51 -11.68 -17.34 -3.61
C HIS A 51 -11.29 -16.07 -2.84
N PRO A 52 -12.18 -15.08 -2.71
CA PRO A 52 -11.86 -13.84 -2.02
C PRO A 52 -11.73 -14.03 -0.51
N VAL A 53 -10.82 -13.30 0.12
CA VAL A 53 -10.82 -13.07 1.57
C VAL A 53 -11.72 -11.88 1.89
N TYR A 54 -11.75 -10.90 0.99
CA TYR A 54 -12.54 -9.67 1.11
C TYR A 54 -13.58 -9.58 -0.01
N GLY A 55 -14.75 -9.06 0.32
CA GLY A 55 -15.84 -8.85 -0.65
C GLY A 55 -16.82 -9.99 -0.76
N SER A 56 -17.50 -10.10 -1.88
CA SER A 56 -18.55 -11.10 -2.13
C SER A 56 -17.98 -12.37 -2.73
N PHE A 57 -18.39 -13.52 -2.20
CA PHE A 57 -18.11 -14.84 -2.79
C PHE A 57 -18.97 -15.13 -4.04
N ASP A 58 -20.18 -14.57 -4.08
CA ASP A 58 -21.19 -14.92 -5.12
C ASP A 58 -21.01 -14.15 -6.41
N LYS A 59 -20.35 -13.00 -6.35
CA LYS A 59 -20.18 -12.11 -7.50
C LYS A 59 -18.74 -12.06 -7.94
N LYS A 60 -18.52 -12.24 -9.24
CA LYS A 60 -17.22 -12.00 -9.86
C LYS A 60 -16.85 -10.52 -9.73
N TYR A 61 -15.66 -10.26 -9.19
CA TYR A 61 -15.12 -8.94 -8.97
C TYR A 61 -13.66 -8.90 -9.38
N GLY A 62 -13.21 -7.78 -9.96
CA GLY A 62 -11.81 -7.58 -10.29
C GLY A 62 -11.62 -6.87 -11.61
N GLY A 63 -10.41 -7.01 -12.15
CA GLY A 63 -9.95 -6.44 -13.39
C GLY A 63 -8.42 -6.45 -13.41
N TYR A 64 -7.85 -6.09 -14.53
CA TYR A 64 -6.42 -5.87 -14.70
C TYR A 64 -6.21 -4.73 -15.70
N TYR A 65 -5.02 -4.18 -15.70
CA TYR A 65 -4.60 -3.17 -16.67
C TYR A 65 -3.95 -3.85 -17.87
N THR A 66 -4.36 -3.45 -19.07
CA THR A 66 -3.60 -3.76 -20.26
C THR A 66 -2.29 -2.99 -20.27
N GLN A 67 -1.29 -3.47 -21.01
CA GLN A 67 -0.01 -2.76 -21.12
C GLN A 67 -0.18 -1.37 -21.74
N GLU A 68 -1.17 -1.19 -22.63
CA GLU A 68 -1.49 0.10 -23.21
C GLU A 68 -2.05 1.07 -22.15
N GLU A 69 -2.96 0.61 -21.31
CA GLU A 69 -3.49 1.42 -20.19
C GLU A 69 -2.39 1.80 -19.21
N LEU A 70 -1.45 0.89 -18.90
CA LEU A 70 -0.31 1.19 -18.03
C LEU A 70 0.61 2.25 -18.68
N ARG A 71 0.91 2.13 -19.96
CA ARG A 71 1.68 3.18 -20.69
C ARG A 71 0.97 4.53 -20.66
N ASP A 72 -0.34 4.56 -20.84
CA ASP A 72 -1.14 5.77 -20.75
C ASP A 72 -1.10 6.39 -19.33
N ILE A 73 -1.11 5.57 -18.27
CA ILE A 73 -0.92 6.02 -16.89
C ILE A 73 0.49 6.60 -16.70
N VAL A 74 1.52 5.93 -17.20
CA VAL A 74 2.93 6.39 -17.11
C VAL A 74 3.11 7.74 -17.82
N VAL A 75 2.57 7.87 -19.03
CA VAL A 75 2.61 9.14 -19.78
C VAL A 75 1.87 10.23 -19.05
N TYR A 76 0.68 9.94 -18.51
CA TYR A 76 -0.13 10.90 -17.75
C TYR A 76 0.60 11.39 -16.49
N ALA A 77 1.28 10.49 -15.78
CA ALA A 77 2.08 10.80 -14.59
C ALA A 77 3.32 11.64 -14.96
N SER A 78 4.04 11.27 -16.02
CA SER A 78 5.25 11.96 -16.45
C SER A 78 4.99 13.41 -16.86
N GLN A 79 3.83 13.71 -17.45
CA GLN A 79 3.39 15.09 -17.77
C GLN A 79 3.20 15.94 -16.50
N ARG A 80 3.16 15.32 -15.32
CA ARG A 80 3.04 15.96 -13.99
C ARG A 80 4.30 15.83 -13.15
N ASN A 81 5.42 15.41 -13.76
CA ASN A 81 6.68 15.12 -13.09
C ASN A 81 6.54 14.04 -12.00
N ILE A 82 5.67 13.06 -12.22
CA ILE A 82 5.49 11.91 -11.35
C ILE A 82 6.02 10.68 -12.08
N GLU A 83 6.96 10.00 -11.44
CA GLU A 83 7.46 8.70 -11.88
C GLU A 83 6.58 7.59 -11.32
N VAL A 84 6.28 6.58 -12.12
CA VAL A 84 5.54 5.39 -11.69
C VAL A 84 6.53 4.26 -11.45
N ILE A 85 6.61 3.77 -10.22
CA ILE A 85 7.41 2.62 -9.80
C ILE A 85 6.47 1.42 -9.71
N PRO A 86 6.58 0.41 -10.58
CA PRO A 86 5.74 -0.78 -10.48
C PRO A 86 6.21 -1.70 -9.35
N GLU A 87 5.25 -2.37 -8.71
CA GLU A 87 5.52 -3.47 -7.80
C GLU A 87 4.96 -4.78 -8.33
N ILE A 88 5.79 -5.81 -8.31
CA ILE A 88 5.43 -7.21 -8.47
C ILE A 88 5.86 -7.94 -7.20
N ASP A 89 4.95 -8.06 -6.28
CA ASP A 89 5.23 -8.62 -4.97
C ASP A 89 5.58 -10.11 -5.05
N MET A 90 6.72 -10.45 -4.46
CA MET A 90 7.27 -11.79 -4.38
C MET A 90 8.35 -11.88 -3.28
N PRO A 91 8.62 -13.04 -2.70
CA PRO A 91 8.01 -14.35 -2.98
C PRO A 91 6.68 -14.56 -2.28
N GLY A 92 6.32 -13.73 -1.28
CA GLY A 92 5.05 -13.73 -0.58
C GLY A 92 3.89 -13.22 -1.43
N HIS A 93 2.73 -13.01 -0.83
CA HIS A 93 1.54 -12.38 -1.44
C HIS A 93 1.13 -12.92 -2.82
N SER A 94 1.47 -14.19 -3.11
CA SER A 94 1.38 -14.78 -4.45
C SER A 94 0.26 -15.81 -4.60
N LYS A 95 -0.75 -15.80 -3.70
CA LYS A 95 -1.88 -16.74 -3.76
C LYS A 95 -2.62 -16.65 -5.10
N ALA A 96 -2.91 -15.43 -5.59
CA ALA A 96 -3.61 -15.24 -6.86
C ALA A 96 -2.86 -15.89 -8.03
N LEU A 97 -1.55 -15.67 -8.11
CA LEU A 97 -0.71 -16.29 -9.12
C LEU A 97 -0.62 -17.81 -8.92
N GLY A 98 -0.39 -18.27 -7.69
CA GLY A 98 -0.27 -19.70 -7.37
C GLY A 98 -1.49 -20.51 -7.74
N MET A 99 -2.69 -19.94 -7.66
CA MET A 99 -3.94 -20.62 -8.06
C MET A 99 -4.09 -20.80 -9.57
N VAL A 100 -3.55 -19.92 -10.38
CA VAL A 100 -3.68 -19.97 -11.86
C VAL A 100 -2.41 -20.47 -12.54
N HIS A 101 -1.29 -20.42 -11.85
CA HIS A 101 0.02 -20.88 -12.30
C HIS A 101 0.75 -21.65 -11.16
N PRO A 102 0.23 -22.83 -10.76
CA PRO A 102 0.71 -23.56 -9.59
C PRO A 102 2.16 -24.01 -9.68
N ASP A 103 2.75 -23.96 -10.87
CA ASP A 103 4.17 -24.30 -11.08
C ASP A 103 5.14 -23.42 -10.28
N ILE A 104 4.70 -22.22 -9.85
CA ILE A 104 5.51 -21.38 -8.95
C ILE A 104 5.65 -21.95 -7.53
N LEU A 105 4.69 -22.77 -7.11
CA LEU A 105 4.61 -23.28 -5.74
C LEU A 105 5.56 -24.46 -5.54
N CYS A 106 5.90 -24.76 -4.28
CA CYS A 106 6.73 -25.88 -3.91
C CYS A 106 6.10 -27.24 -4.31
N ASN A 107 6.93 -28.21 -4.73
CA ASN A 107 6.51 -29.53 -5.20
C ASN A 107 6.26 -30.49 -4.03
N TYR A 108 5.20 -30.25 -3.25
CA TYR A 108 4.72 -31.20 -2.25
C TYR A 108 3.22 -30.99 -2.01
N THR A 109 2.55 -31.99 -1.48
CA THR A 109 1.13 -31.89 -1.12
C THR A 109 1.01 -31.22 0.25
N PRO A 110 0.45 -29.99 0.35
CA PRO A 110 0.27 -29.35 1.64
C PRO A 110 -0.82 -30.05 2.45
N ASP A 111 -0.72 -29.97 3.78
CA ASP A 111 -1.86 -30.31 4.63
C ASP A 111 -2.93 -29.21 4.47
N THR A 112 -4.08 -29.57 3.92
CA THR A 112 -5.23 -28.68 3.70
C THR A 112 -6.38 -28.97 4.64
N SER A 113 -6.20 -29.82 5.65
CA SER A 113 -7.26 -30.20 6.60
C SER A 113 -7.85 -29.01 7.35
N TYR A 114 -7.04 -28.01 7.65
CA TYR A 114 -7.44 -26.79 8.35
C TYR A 114 -8.05 -25.72 7.41
N THR A 115 -8.01 -25.92 6.10
CA THR A 115 -8.54 -25.00 5.08
C THR A 115 -9.69 -25.60 4.27
N ASN A 116 -10.34 -26.65 4.80
CA ASN A 116 -11.40 -27.37 4.10
C ASN A 116 -11.01 -27.86 2.69
N GLY A 117 -9.77 -28.30 2.53
CA GLY A 117 -9.24 -28.82 1.28
C GLY A 117 -8.70 -27.75 0.30
N ILE A 118 -8.71 -26.49 0.68
CA ILE A 118 -8.20 -25.39 -0.16
C ILE A 118 -6.69 -25.27 0.01
N ASP A 119 -5.93 -25.30 -1.07
CA ASP A 119 -4.51 -24.95 -1.07
C ASP A 119 -4.34 -23.44 -0.90
N VAL A 120 -3.73 -23.04 0.20
CA VAL A 120 -3.52 -21.64 0.56
C VAL A 120 -2.05 -21.23 0.46
N ARG A 121 -1.23 -22.03 -0.24
CA ARG A 121 0.16 -21.63 -0.46
C ARG A 121 0.21 -20.36 -1.30
N ASP A 122 1.01 -19.41 -0.82
CA ASP A 122 1.10 -18.06 -1.35
C ASP A 122 2.54 -17.59 -1.55
N VAL A 123 3.49 -18.54 -1.57
CA VAL A 123 4.93 -18.25 -1.65
C VAL A 123 5.58 -19.00 -2.81
N TRP A 124 6.34 -18.27 -3.64
CA TRP A 124 7.12 -18.88 -4.72
C TRP A 124 8.17 -19.85 -4.17
N CYS A 125 8.32 -20.97 -4.81
CA CYS A 125 9.37 -21.93 -4.47
C CYS A 125 10.75 -21.36 -4.82
N ALA A 126 11.58 -21.14 -3.81
CA ALA A 126 12.92 -20.55 -4.00
C ALA A 126 13.91 -21.47 -4.73
N SER A 127 13.63 -22.78 -4.79
CA SER A 127 14.53 -23.76 -5.42
C SER A 127 14.29 -23.98 -6.91
N LYS A 128 13.18 -23.47 -7.46
CA LYS A 128 12.82 -23.70 -8.87
C LYS A 128 13.46 -22.67 -9.80
N GLU A 129 14.34 -23.11 -10.68
CA GLU A 129 14.92 -22.23 -11.72
C GLU A 129 13.88 -21.67 -12.69
N SER A 130 12.79 -22.43 -12.95
CA SER A 130 11.66 -21.95 -13.77
C SER A 130 11.01 -20.69 -13.21
N ASN A 131 11.04 -20.50 -11.89
CA ASN A 131 10.49 -19.31 -11.25
C ASN A 131 11.32 -18.07 -11.61
N TYR A 132 12.64 -18.17 -11.58
CA TYR A 132 13.51 -17.06 -11.99
C TYR A 132 13.42 -16.77 -13.49
N GLN A 133 13.14 -17.80 -14.32
CA GLN A 133 12.86 -17.58 -15.73
C GLN A 133 11.52 -16.82 -15.92
N LEU A 134 10.49 -17.16 -15.16
CA LEU A 134 9.20 -16.42 -15.18
C LEU A 134 9.40 -14.97 -14.71
N VAL A 135 10.18 -14.74 -13.64
CA VAL A 135 10.55 -13.39 -13.20
C VAL A 135 11.25 -12.62 -14.32
N GLU A 136 12.22 -13.23 -15.00
CA GLU A 136 12.91 -12.57 -16.12
C GLU A 136 11.98 -12.23 -17.26
N ASP A 137 11.02 -13.08 -17.58
CA ASP A 137 9.99 -12.81 -18.60
C ASP A 137 9.06 -11.65 -18.18
N ILE A 138 8.65 -11.59 -16.91
CA ILE A 138 7.87 -10.48 -16.37
C ILE A 138 8.67 -9.17 -16.45
N VAL A 139 9.93 -9.19 -16.01
CA VAL A 139 10.81 -8.01 -16.03
C VAL A 139 10.98 -7.48 -17.44
N LYS A 140 11.14 -8.33 -18.47
CA LYS A 140 11.21 -7.92 -19.87
C LYS A 140 10.01 -7.09 -20.32
N GLU A 141 8.80 -7.50 -19.90
CA GLU A 141 7.59 -6.76 -20.24
C GLU A 141 7.45 -5.46 -19.44
N LEU A 142 7.87 -5.46 -18.15
CA LEU A 142 7.82 -4.27 -17.30
C LEU A 142 8.74 -3.15 -17.79
N VAL A 143 9.96 -3.47 -18.23
CA VAL A 143 10.92 -2.44 -18.64
C VAL A 143 10.48 -1.69 -19.89
N ASP A 144 9.65 -2.30 -20.73
CA ASP A 144 9.05 -1.67 -21.89
C ASP A 144 7.89 -0.70 -21.54
N ILE A 145 7.34 -0.83 -20.32
CA ILE A 145 6.20 -0.04 -19.87
C ILE A 145 6.66 1.06 -18.92
N PHE A 146 7.53 0.72 -17.95
CA PHE A 146 7.93 1.59 -16.85
C PHE A 146 9.38 2.07 -17.00
N PRO A 147 9.58 3.36 -17.25
CA PRO A 147 10.92 3.93 -17.38
C PRO A 147 11.66 4.05 -16.06
N SER A 148 10.97 3.88 -14.92
CA SER A 148 11.57 3.96 -13.58
C SER A 148 12.87 3.16 -13.46
N GLU A 149 13.86 3.73 -12.79
CA GLU A 149 15.10 3.04 -12.44
C GLU A 149 14.86 1.87 -11.48
N TYR A 150 13.80 1.96 -10.66
CA TYR A 150 13.45 0.95 -9.66
C TYR A 150 12.24 0.13 -10.09
N ILE A 151 12.26 -1.14 -9.72
CA ILE A 151 11.10 -2.03 -9.68
C ILE A 151 11.01 -2.57 -8.25
N HIS A 152 9.85 -2.39 -7.62
CA HIS A 152 9.61 -2.95 -6.30
C HIS A 152 9.24 -4.44 -6.45
N ILE A 153 9.88 -5.28 -5.67
CA ILE A 153 9.75 -6.74 -5.79
C ILE A 153 9.17 -7.39 -4.53
N GLY A 154 8.60 -6.57 -3.63
CA GLY A 154 7.97 -7.05 -2.40
C GLY A 154 8.97 -7.47 -1.33
N GLY A 155 8.84 -8.70 -0.86
CA GLY A 155 9.69 -9.29 0.17
C GLY A 155 9.16 -9.09 1.59
N ASP A 156 7.84 -8.95 1.73
CA ASP A 156 7.14 -8.85 3.01
C ASP A 156 6.31 -10.10 3.31
N GLU A 157 6.06 -10.30 4.58
CA GLU A 157 5.13 -11.28 5.16
C GLU A 157 5.28 -12.71 4.62
N VAL A 158 6.50 -13.10 4.21
CA VAL A 158 6.76 -14.43 3.63
C VAL A 158 6.45 -15.53 4.63
N ASN A 159 5.49 -16.37 4.31
CA ASN A 159 5.17 -17.52 5.15
C ASN A 159 6.20 -18.64 4.98
N PHE A 160 7.22 -18.60 5.80
CA PHE A 160 8.34 -19.55 5.79
C PHE A 160 7.94 -21.02 5.98
N LYS A 161 6.73 -21.30 6.45
CA LYS A 161 6.23 -22.67 6.58
C LYS A 161 6.31 -23.41 5.24
N TRP A 162 5.96 -22.74 4.14
CA TRP A 162 5.96 -23.36 2.81
C TRP A 162 7.35 -23.80 2.35
N TRP A 163 8.39 -23.08 2.76
CA TRP A 163 9.78 -23.47 2.48
C TRP A 163 10.31 -24.50 3.47
N LYS A 164 9.91 -24.44 4.74
CA LYS A 164 10.29 -25.44 5.75
C LYS A 164 9.78 -26.82 5.41
N ASP A 165 8.56 -26.90 4.89
CA ASP A 165 7.92 -28.16 4.51
C ASP A 165 8.36 -28.65 3.10
N CYS A 166 9.10 -27.85 2.33
CA CYS A 166 9.55 -28.17 0.97
C CYS A 166 10.92 -28.84 0.97
N PRO A 167 11.04 -30.13 0.57
CA PRO A 167 12.32 -30.82 0.52
C PRO A 167 13.35 -30.12 -0.39
N ASP A 168 12.92 -29.61 -1.53
CA ASP A 168 13.81 -28.95 -2.51
C ASP A 168 14.35 -27.62 -1.96
N CYS A 169 13.52 -26.83 -1.26
CA CYS A 169 13.96 -25.61 -0.60
C CYS A 169 14.92 -25.89 0.56
N GLN A 170 14.68 -26.97 1.33
CA GLN A 170 15.60 -27.38 2.39
C GLN A 170 16.91 -27.89 1.83
N GLN A 171 16.89 -28.60 0.71
CA GLN A 171 18.11 -29.04 0.02
C GLN A 171 18.90 -27.83 -0.51
N LEU A 172 18.26 -26.88 -1.19
CA LEU A 172 18.89 -25.66 -1.65
C LEU A 172 19.52 -24.88 -0.48
N LYS A 173 18.80 -24.74 0.63
CA LYS A 173 19.31 -24.08 1.83
C LYS A 173 20.60 -24.74 2.33
N LYS A 174 20.64 -26.05 2.36
CA LYS A 174 21.82 -26.82 2.76
C LYS A 174 22.99 -26.63 1.78
N GLU A 175 22.74 -26.72 0.47
CA GLU A 175 23.73 -26.55 -0.58
C GLU A 175 24.38 -25.17 -0.59
N LYS A 176 23.58 -24.13 -0.29
CA LYS A 176 24.06 -22.75 -0.21
C LYS A 176 24.59 -22.36 1.17
N GLY A 177 24.56 -23.26 2.16
CA GLY A 177 25.01 -22.99 3.52
C GLY A 177 24.16 -21.95 4.27
N LEU A 178 22.89 -21.82 3.91
CA LEU A 178 21.96 -20.87 4.53
C LEU A 178 21.45 -21.42 5.85
N LYS A 179 21.41 -20.57 6.89
CA LYS A 179 21.12 -20.98 8.27
C LYS A 179 19.62 -21.08 8.57
N ASN A 180 18.81 -20.27 7.91
CA ASN A 180 17.37 -20.16 8.15
C ASN A 180 16.62 -19.70 6.88
N GLU A 181 15.31 -19.61 6.97
CA GLU A 181 14.44 -19.24 5.86
C GLU A 181 14.55 -17.76 5.50
N ALA A 182 14.87 -16.87 6.43
CA ALA A 182 15.14 -15.47 6.12
C ALA A 182 16.37 -15.32 5.21
N GLN A 183 17.41 -16.18 5.40
CA GLN A 183 18.53 -16.22 4.46
C GLN A 183 18.16 -16.85 3.11
N LEU A 184 17.19 -17.76 3.08
CA LEU A 184 16.65 -18.27 1.82
C LEU A 184 15.84 -17.20 1.07
N GLU A 185 15.11 -16.37 1.80
CA GLU A 185 14.44 -15.19 1.23
C GLU A 185 15.45 -14.20 0.67
N GLN A 186 16.48 -13.87 1.42
CA GLN A 186 17.59 -13.05 0.92
C GLN A 186 18.21 -13.64 -0.36
N TYR A 187 18.41 -14.96 -0.41
CA TYR A 187 18.88 -15.62 -1.62
C TYR A 187 17.93 -15.41 -2.80
N PHE A 188 16.61 -15.57 -2.58
CA PHE A 188 15.60 -15.33 -3.60
C PHE A 188 15.63 -13.87 -4.09
N VAL A 189 15.61 -12.90 -3.17
CA VAL A 189 15.65 -11.47 -3.49
C VAL A 189 16.94 -11.11 -4.26
N ASN A 190 18.09 -11.64 -3.87
CA ASN A 190 19.34 -11.43 -4.60
C ASN A 190 19.26 -11.96 -6.04
N ARG A 191 18.68 -13.16 -6.25
CA ARG A 191 18.50 -13.74 -7.59
C ARG A 191 17.61 -12.86 -8.47
N VAL A 192 16.52 -12.29 -7.89
CA VAL A 192 15.64 -11.35 -8.60
C VAL A 192 16.37 -10.05 -8.88
N SER A 193 17.14 -9.52 -7.92
CA SER A 193 17.96 -8.31 -8.11
C SER A 193 18.99 -8.47 -9.22
N ASP A 194 19.60 -9.65 -9.35
CA ASP A 194 20.54 -9.97 -10.44
C ASP A 194 19.81 -9.94 -11.80
N ILE A 195 18.58 -10.44 -11.86
CA ILE A 195 17.74 -10.34 -13.08
C ILE A 195 17.46 -8.87 -13.41
N LEU A 196 17.03 -8.07 -12.44
CA LEU A 196 16.77 -6.64 -12.66
C LEU A 196 18.02 -5.91 -13.20
N THR A 197 19.18 -6.22 -12.64
CA THR A 197 20.47 -5.62 -13.06
C THR A 197 20.79 -5.88 -14.54
N LYS A 198 20.44 -7.05 -15.09
CA LYS A 198 20.59 -7.33 -16.53
C LYS A 198 19.82 -6.36 -17.42
N TYR A 199 18.72 -5.81 -16.88
CA TYR A 199 17.84 -4.85 -17.57
C TYR A 199 18.05 -3.41 -17.09
N HIS A 200 19.21 -3.13 -16.47
CA HIS A 200 19.57 -1.81 -15.94
C HIS A 200 18.55 -1.25 -14.93
N LYS A 201 17.88 -2.13 -14.19
CA LYS A 201 16.95 -1.76 -13.11
C LYS A 201 17.57 -2.11 -11.75
N LYS A 202 17.10 -1.43 -10.71
CA LYS A 202 17.44 -1.65 -9.32
C LYS A 202 16.24 -2.20 -8.56
N ALA A 203 16.51 -3.04 -7.57
CA ALA A 203 15.47 -3.55 -6.70
C ALA A 203 15.03 -2.50 -5.67
N MET A 204 13.74 -2.45 -5.40
CA MET A 204 13.13 -1.84 -4.24
C MET A 204 12.39 -2.93 -3.48
N VAL A 205 12.46 -2.94 -2.14
CA VAL A 205 11.95 -4.03 -1.31
C VAL A 205 11.31 -3.49 -0.03
N TRP A 206 10.40 -4.28 0.55
CA TRP A 206 9.96 -4.07 1.92
C TRP A 206 11.05 -4.40 2.93
N ASP A 207 10.98 -3.85 4.12
CA ASP A 207 12.05 -3.94 5.12
C ASP A 207 12.28 -5.34 5.70
N GLU A 208 11.37 -6.32 5.49
CA GLU A 208 11.61 -7.72 5.84
C GLU A 208 12.73 -8.35 5.02
N ALA A 209 12.83 -8.00 3.75
CA ALA A 209 13.82 -8.59 2.84
C ALA A 209 15.27 -8.44 3.31
N VAL A 210 15.54 -7.50 4.23
CA VAL A 210 16.88 -7.30 4.83
C VAL A 210 17.07 -8.01 6.18
N ASP A 211 16.06 -8.70 6.69
CA ASP A 211 16.16 -9.45 7.97
C ASP A 211 17.09 -10.67 7.86
N GLY A 212 17.22 -11.25 6.67
CA GLY A 212 18.09 -12.42 6.39
C GLY A 212 19.58 -12.09 6.26
N GLY A 213 19.92 -10.82 6.05
CA GLY A 213 21.27 -10.35 5.81
C GLY A 213 21.35 -9.22 4.79
N LEU A 214 22.54 -8.93 4.28
CA LEU A 214 22.75 -7.80 3.38
C LEU A 214 22.32 -8.09 1.94
N LEU A 215 21.65 -7.14 1.34
CA LEU A 215 21.37 -7.04 -0.10
C LEU A 215 22.38 -6.08 -0.76
N PRO A 216 22.42 -5.98 -2.10
CA PRO A 216 23.22 -4.96 -2.77
C PRO A 216 22.90 -3.56 -2.24
N THR A 217 23.91 -2.73 -1.98
CA THR A 217 23.72 -1.38 -1.42
C THR A 217 22.96 -0.42 -2.33
N THR A 218 22.73 -0.80 -3.59
CA THR A 218 21.86 -0.10 -4.54
C THR A 218 20.38 -0.40 -4.35
N THR A 219 20.04 -1.40 -3.51
CA THR A 219 18.66 -1.74 -3.18
C THR A 219 18.04 -0.64 -2.34
N MET A 220 16.86 -0.18 -2.72
CA MET A 220 16.06 0.75 -1.92
C MET A 220 15.17 -0.03 -0.97
N VAL A 221 15.14 0.37 0.29
CA VAL A 221 14.33 -0.30 1.32
C VAL A 221 13.16 0.58 1.70
N THR A 222 11.94 0.05 1.66
CA THR A 222 10.74 0.72 2.17
C THR A 222 10.40 0.20 3.56
N GLY A 223 10.59 1.06 4.56
CA GLY A 223 10.38 0.71 5.98
C GLY A 223 8.94 0.93 6.42
N TRP A 224 8.13 -0.14 6.47
CA TRP A 224 6.71 -0.07 6.79
C TRP A 224 6.36 -0.60 8.19
N ARG A 225 7.07 -1.63 8.68
CA ARG A 225 6.77 -2.28 9.98
C ARG A 225 6.87 -1.31 11.15
N GLY A 226 7.77 -0.33 11.06
CA GLY A 226 7.91 0.71 12.10
C GLY A 226 9.18 1.53 11.97
N VAL A 227 9.30 2.54 12.81
CA VAL A 227 10.48 3.43 12.87
C VAL A 227 11.76 2.64 13.10
N LYS A 228 11.72 1.61 13.94
CA LYS A 228 12.89 0.77 14.26
C LYS A 228 13.50 0.16 12.99
N GLN A 229 12.68 -0.35 12.09
CA GLN A 229 13.14 -0.97 10.84
C GLN A 229 13.71 0.07 9.88
N CYS A 230 13.09 1.25 9.82
CA CYS A 230 13.64 2.38 9.07
C CYS A 230 15.04 2.78 9.58
N LEU A 231 15.22 2.85 10.92
CA LEU A 231 16.51 3.11 11.54
C LEU A 231 17.54 2.03 11.19
N GLN A 232 17.17 0.77 11.24
CA GLN A 232 18.05 -0.35 10.89
C GLN A 232 18.50 -0.29 9.43
N ALA A 233 17.57 -0.07 8.49
CA ALA A 233 17.89 0.03 7.07
C ALA A 233 18.84 1.21 6.78
N THR A 234 18.55 2.39 7.33
CA THR A 234 19.42 3.58 7.19
C THR A 234 20.78 3.39 7.84
N GLU A 235 20.89 2.71 8.98
CA GLU A 235 22.14 2.38 9.65
C GLU A 235 23.00 1.42 8.82
N GLN A 236 22.37 0.47 8.14
CA GLN A 236 23.02 -0.45 7.19
C GLN A 236 23.46 0.22 5.89
N GLY A 237 23.11 1.49 5.68
CA GLY A 237 23.52 2.29 4.52
C GLY A 237 22.61 2.17 3.31
N TYR A 238 21.43 1.55 3.43
CA TYR A 238 20.46 1.50 2.33
C TYR A 238 19.79 2.85 2.11
N PRO A 239 19.59 3.29 0.85
CA PRO A 239 18.62 4.32 0.55
C PRO A 239 17.23 3.83 1.02
N THR A 240 16.63 4.57 1.96
CA THR A 240 15.44 4.10 2.69
C THR A 240 14.27 5.05 2.51
N ILE A 241 13.13 4.50 2.13
CA ILE A 241 11.84 5.19 2.16
C ILE A 241 11.24 5.02 3.56
N ILE A 242 10.84 6.13 4.17
CA ILE A 242 10.26 6.16 5.51
C ILE A 242 8.74 6.09 5.39
N MET A 243 8.16 4.95 5.77
CA MET A 243 6.72 4.70 5.70
C MET A 243 6.19 3.88 6.89
N PRO A 244 6.57 4.14 8.16
CA PRO A 244 6.04 3.37 9.26
C PRO A 244 4.50 3.39 9.28
N SER A 245 3.90 2.20 9.30
CA SER A 245 2.44 2.01 9.17
C SER A 245 1.63 2.70 10.27
N SER A 246 2.25 3.02 11.39
CA SER A 246 1.62 3.79 12.47
C SER A 246 1.41 5.26 12.14
N VAL A 247 2.06 5.78 11.07
CA VAL A 247 2.03 7.21 10.69
C VAL A 247 1.55 7.40 9.25
N PHE A 248 1.92 6.51 8.32
CA PHE A 248 1.75 6.76 6.89
C PHE A 248 0.80 5.80 6.16
N TYR A 249 0.11 4.88 6.85
CA TYR A 249 -0.93 4.03 6.24
C TYR A 249 -2.26 4.76 6.24
N LEU A 250 -2.60 5.38 5.11
CA LEU A 250 -3.80 6.21 4.96
C LEU A 250 -5.09 5.40 4.74
N ASP A 251 -5.02 4.08 4.65
CA ASP A 251 -6.15 3.15 4.74
C ASP A 251 -6.68 2.99 6.19
N LYS A 252 -5.86 3.36 7.20
CA LYS A 252 -6.30 3.38 8.61
C LYS A 252 -7.28 4.52 8.85
N ARG A 253 -8.32 4.24 9.67
CA ARG A 253 -9.31 5.27 10.06
C ARG A 253 -8.63 6.50 10.66
N GLN A 254 -9.19 7.66 10.37
CA GLN A 254 -8.63 8.93 10.88
C GLN A 254 -8.91 9.14 12.37
N TYR A 255 -10.09 8.72 12.83
CA TYR A 255 -10.51 8.75 14.23
C TYR A 255 -11.23 7.44 14.61
N PRO A 256 -11.43 7.13 15.89
CA PRO A 256 -11.92 5.82 16.35
C PRO A 256 -13.25 5.34 15.73
N HIS A 257 -14.12 6.27 15.32
CA HIS A 257 -15.45 5.95 14.76
C HIS A 257 -15.55 6.16 13.26
N ASP A 258 -14.45 6.55 12.62
CA ASP A 258 -14.41 6.76 11.17
C ASP A 258 -14.33 5.44 10.40
N LYS A 259 -14.59 5.51 9.11
CA LYS A 259 -14.33 4.43 8.15
C LYS A 259 -12.82 4.21 8.03
N GLY A 260 -12.42 3.01 7.65
CA GLY A 260 -11.02 2.65 7.41
C GLY A 260 -10.57 1.44 8.20
N HIS A 261 -9.34 1.01 7.95
CA HIS A 261 -8.72 -0.11 8.64
C HIS A 261 -8.61 0.17 10.15
N ASN A 262 -8.65 -0.90 10.96
CA ASN A 262 -8.70 -0.76 12.40
C ASN A 262 -7.41 -0.13 12.95
N SER A 263 -7.57 1.01 13.60
CA SER A 263 -6.53 1.67 14.39
C SER A 263 -7.17 2.12 15.69
N ARG A 264 -6.63 1.68 16.83
CA ARG A 264 -7.23 1.93 18.14
C ARG A 264 -7.54 3.40 18.40
N ASN A 265 -6.59 4.27 18.05
CA ASN A 265 -6.68 5.72 18.31
C ASN A 265 -6.96 6.54 17.03
N GLY A 266 -7.10 5.87 15.88
CA GLY A 266 -7.08 6.53 14.58
C GLY A 266 -5.67 6.96 14.15
N LEU A 267 -5.53 7.32 12.89
CA LEU A 267 -4.34 7.94 12.29
C LEU A 267 -4.75 9.29 11.74
N SER A 268 -4.72 10.31 12.60
CA SER A 268 -5.20 11.65 12.28
C SER A 268 -4.16 12.48 11.52
N LEU A 269 -4.58 13.60 10.93
CA LEU A 269 -3.66 14.61 10.40
C LEU A 269 -2.67 15.08 11.47
N GLN A 270 -3.10 15.22 12.73
CA GLN A 270 -2.22 15.60 13.83
C GLN A 270 -1.11 14.58 14.02
N THR A 271 -1.40 13.28 14.01
CA THR A 271 -0.41 12.20 14.11
C THR A 271 0.68 12.34 13.05
N ILE A 272 0.30 12.73 11.82
CA ILE A 272 1.26 12.94 10.74
C ILE A 272 2.06 14.23 11.00
N CYS A 273 1.41 15.34 11.33
CA CYS A 273 2.09 16.60 11.59
C CYS A 273 3.10 16.54 12.76
N ASP A 274 2.78 15.71 13.76
CA ASP A 274 3.63 15.55 14.96
C ASP A 274 4.83 14.61 14.72
N PHE A 275 4.86 13.86 13.61
CA PHE A 275 6.00 12.99 13.29
C PHE A 275 7.23 13.82 12.96
N THR A 276 8.36 13.60 13.66
CA THR A 276 9.67 14.20 13.35
C THR A 276 10.75 13.14 13.24
N PHE A 277 11.77 13.38 12.41
CA PHE A 277 12.92 12.50 12.33
C PHE A 277 13.75 12.52 13.61
N GLU A 278 13.77 13.67 14.32
CA GLU A 278 14.40 13.84 15.62
C GLU A 278 13.75 12.95 16.67
N ASP A 279 12.45 13.08 16.86
CA ASP A 279 11.70 12.29 17.86
C ASP A 279 11.68 10.80 17.51
N ALA A 280 11.75 10.47 16.22
CA ALA A 280 11.91 9.12 15.72
C ALA A 280 13.32 8.55 15.94
N GLY A 281 14.29 9.37 16.36
CA GLY A 281 15.64 8.94 16.73
C GLY A 281 16.65 8.84 15.58
N PHE A 282 16.36 9.42 14.39
CA PHE A 282 17.30 9.42 13.27
C PHE A 282 18.49 10.34 13.53
N SER A 283 19.70 9.79 13.56
CA SER A 283 20.94 10.54 13.57
C SER A 283 21.19 11.27 12.25
N ASP A 284 22.03 12.29 12.24
CA ASP A 284 22.42 13.01 11.02
C ASP A 284 23.07 12.09 9.96
N ALA A 285 23.75 11.05 10.40
CA ALA A 285 24.33 10.04 9.50
C ALA A 285 23.23 9.20 8.82
N GLN A 286 22.25 8.74 9.57
CA GLN A 286 21.12 7.96 9.04
C GLN A 286 20.23 8.80 8.12
N ARG A 287 20.03 10.09 8.42
CA ARG A 287 19.24 11.00 7.57
C ARG A 287 19.80 11.15 6.16
N LYS A 288 21.11 10.98 5.96
CA LYS A 288 21.72 10.99 4.62
C LYS A 288 21.28 9.82 3.74
N ASN A 289 20.83 8.75 4.38
CA ASN A 289 20.32 7.55 3.68
C ASN A 289 18.80 7.56 3.53
N ILE A 290 18.09 8.60 4.01
CA ILE A 290 16.65 8.75 3.74
C ILE A 290 16.48 9.19 2.29
N ALA A 291 15.88 8.32 1.47
CA ALA A 291 15.59 8.60 0.07
C ALA A 291 14.27 9.35 -0.11
N GLY A 292 13.35 9.23 0.84
CA GLY A 292 12.06 9.90 0.80
C GLY A 292 11.09 9.42 1.86
N ILE A 293 9.86 9.89 1.73
CA ILE A 293 8.70 9.48 2.53
C ILE A 293 7.64 8.94 1.59
N GLU A 294 6.97 7.90 2.01
CA GLU A 294 5.82 7.33 1.30
C GLU A 294 4.63 7.21 2.22
N CYS A 295 3.42 7.28 1.67
CA CYS A 295 2.21 6.88 2.36
C CYS A 295 1.47 5.85 1.53
N ALA A 296 0.92 4.84 2.20
CA ALA A 296 0.21 3.75 1.56
C ALA A 296 -1.31 3.90 1.70
N PHE A 297 -2.03 3.39 0.71
CA PHE A 297 -3.47 3.18 0.74
C PHE A 297 -3.80 1.79 0.23
N TRP A 298 -4.15 0.89 1.15
CA TRP A 298 -4.55 -0.49 0.86
C TRP A 298 -6.06 -0.56 0.63
N THR A 299 -6.49 -1.37 -0.33
CA THR A 299 -7.88 -1.33 -0.82
C THR A 299 -8.78 -2.45 -0.31
N GLU A 300 -8.25 -3.45 0.39
CA GLU A 300 -9.02 -4.62 0.87
C GLU A 300 -10.13 -4.23 1.85
N ILE A 301 -9.89 -3.24 2.72
CA ILE A 301 -10.88 -2.78 3.69
C ILE A 301 -12.04 -2.02 3.03
N TYR A 302 -11.79 -1.41 1.89
CA TYR A 302 -12.87 -0.82 1.11
C TYR A 302 -13.97 -1.86 0.83
N LEU A 303 -13.59 -3.06 0.37
CA LEU A 303 -14.54 -4.13 0.05
C LEU A 303 -15.32 -4.65 1.26
N SER A 304 -14.72 -4.57 2.47
CA SER A 304 -15.35 -5.04 3.71
C SER A 304 -16.29 -4.01 4.35
N ASN A 305 -16.09 -2.73 4.10
CA ASN A 305 -16.73 -1.63 4.81
C ASN A 305 -17.62 -0.75 3.93
N ILE A 306 -17.89 -1.16 2.67
CA ILE A 306 -18.62 -0.29 1.78
C ILE A 306 -20.13 -0.43 1.96
N HIS A 307 -20.77 0.72 2.06
CA HIS A 307 -22.13 0.86 1.60
C HIS A 307 -22.17 0.61 0.08
N PRO A 308 -23.01 -0.30 -0.41
CA PRO A 308 -23.08 -0.64 -1.84
C PRO A 308 -23.41 0.57 -2.76
N GLU A 309 -23.72 1.70 -2.20
CA GLU A 309 -24.07 2.95 -2.91
C GLU A 309 -22.91 3.97 -2.99
N GLY A 310 -21.77 3.74 -2.31
CA GLY A 310 -20.63 4.66 -2.32
C GLY A 310 -19.68 4.43 -3.50
N ARG A 311 -19.20 5.52 -4.12
CA ARG A 311 -18.14 5.43 -5.13
C ARG A 311 -16.79 5.20 -4.44
N PHE A 312 -15.94 4.37 -5.06
CA PHE A 312 -14.58 4.15 -4.56
C PHE A 312 -13.78 5.46 -4.46
N SER A 313 -13.93 6.34 -5.46
CA SER A 313 -13.28 7.66 -5.43
C SER A 313 -13.60 8.47 -4.18
N ASP A 314 -14.87 8.50 -3.78
CA ASP A 314 -15.29 9.28 -2.60
C ASP A 314 -14.68 8.71 -1.31
N TYR A 315 -14.61 7.38 -1.21
CA TYR A 315 -13.95 6.73 -0.07
C TYR A 315 -12.45 6.99 -0.05
N LEU A 316 -11.78 6.83 -1.19
CA LEU A 316 -10.35 7.09 -1.32
C LEU A 316 -10.00 8.52 -0.94
N GLU A 317 -10.73 9.49 -1.47
CA GLU A 317 -10.53 10.92 -1.19
C GLU A 317 -10.78 11.27 0.28
N TYR A 318 -11.84 10.71 0.87
CA TYR A 318 -12.12 10.83 2.29
C TYR A 318 -10.96 10.29 3.14
N MET A 319 -10.35 9.19 2.73
CA MET A 319 -9.23 8.60 3.44
C MET A 319 -7.92 9.38 3.24
N LEU A 320 -7.67 9.89 2.04
CA LEU A 320 -6.47 10.65 1.74
C LEU A 320 -6.47 12.05 2.39
N PHE A 321 -7.61 12.76 2.33
CA PHE A 321 -7.67 14.15 2.76
C PHE A 321 -8.34 14.34 4.13
N PRO A 322 -7.77 15.25 4.98
CA PRO A 322 -6.67 16.18 4.69
C PRO A 322 -5.25 15.62 4.91
N ARG A 323 -5.09 14.34 5.28
CA ARG A 323 -3.80 13.76 5.71
C ARG A 323 -2.70 13.84 4.67
N LEU A 324 -3.02 13.78 3.38
CA LEU A 324 -2.05 13.87 2.30
C LEU A 324 -1.28 15.20 2.30
N PHE A 325 -1.90 16.29 2.78
CA PHE A 325 -1.20 17.56 2.95
C PHE A 325 -0.15 17.51 4.06
N GLY A 326 -0.42 16.78 5.14
CA GLY A 326 0.56 16.52 6.20
C GLY A 326 1.76 15.72 5.69
N VAL A 327 1.52 14.69 4.89
CA VAL A 327 2.58 13.91 4.24
C VAL A 327 3.44 14.81 3.35
N ALA A 328 2.81 15.63 2.50
CA ALA A 328 3.51 16.56 1.63
C ALA A 328 4.33 17.59 2.41
N GLU A 329 3.83 18.08 3.54
CA GLU A 329 4.55 18.99 4.41
C GLU A 329 5.84 18.35 4.95
N ILE A 330 5.77 17.10 5.43
CA ILE A 330 6.95 16.37 5.92
C ILE A 330 7.95 16.14 4.79
N ALA A 331 7.47 15.81 3.59
CA ALA A 331 8.31 15.47 2.46
C ALA A 331 9.12 16.67 1.93
N TRP A 332 8.59 17.89 2.00
CA TRP A 332 9.15 19.05 1.31
C TRP A 332 9.64 20.17 2.20
N SER A 333 9.12 20.29 3.45
CA SER A 333 9.41 21.44 4.29
C SER A 333 10.55 21.17 5.28
N GLN A 334 11.61 21.97 5.22
CA GLN A 334 12.69 21.93 6.22
C GLN A 334 12.23 22.47 7.59
N SER A 335 11.47 23.59 7.58
CA SER A 335 10.80 24.13 8.75
C SER A 335 9.31 23.83 8.66
N ARG A 336 8.88 22.80 9.41
CA ARG A 336 7.52 22.30 9.30
C ARG A 336 6.53 23.13 10.07
N ARG A 337 5.30 23.17 9.52
CA ARG A 337 4.17 23.78 10.20
C ARG A 337 3.72 22.92 11.36
N SER A 338 3.32 23.56 12.45
CA SER A 338 2.60 22.89 13.51
C SER A 338 1.24 22.40 13.01
N TYR A 339 0.65 21.43 13.72
CA TYR A 339 -0.73 21.00 13.43
C TYR A 339 -1.73 22.17 13.37
N LYS A 340 -1.57 23.15 14.31
CA LYS A 340 -2.42 24.35 14.35
C LYS A 340 -2.26 25.20 13.08
N ASP A 341 -1.04 25.39 12.61
CA ASP A 341 -0.78 26.17 11.40
C ASP A 341 -1.30 25.44 10.16
N MET A 342 -1.19 24.11 10.14
CA MET A 342 -1.75 23.27 9.09
C MET A 342 -3.28 23.41 9.04
N LEU A 343 -3.98 23.37 10.17
CA LEU A 343 -5.43 23.61 10.22
C LEU A 343 -5.81 24.97 9.65
N SER A 344 -5.09 26.01 10.03
CA SER A 344 -5.32 27.36 9.49
C SER A 344 -5.12 27.42 7.98
N LEU A 345 -4.12 26.70 7.45
CA LEU A 345 -3.87 26.63 6.02
C LEU A 345 -4.98 25.86 5.28
N LEU A 346 -5.48 24.78 5.88
CA LEU A 346 -6.61 24.02 5.34
C LEU A 346 -7.85 24.91 5.21
N GLU A 347 -8.22 25.60 6.27
CA GLU A 347 -9.40 26.49 6.32
C GLU A 347 -9.28 27.65 5.31
N ASN A 348 -8.12 28.29 5.24
CA ASN A 348 -7.93 29.49 4.43
C ASN A 348 -7.64 29.21 2.93
N SER A 349 -7.25 27.97 2.56
CA SER A 349 -6.83 27.70 1.19
C SER A 349 -7.23 26.31 0.68
N PHE A 350 -6.88 25.23 1.38
CA PHE A 350 -6.94 23.89 0.79
C PHE A 350 -8.36 23.37 0.62
N TYR A 351 -9.26 23.63 1.56
CA TYR A 351 -10.66 23.19 1.45
C TYR A 351 -11.37 23.82 0.24
N SER A 352 -11.11 25.10 -0.06
CA SER A 352 -11.68 25.75 -1.25
C SER A 352 -11.22 25.06 -2.54
N LYS A 353 -9.97 24.61 -2.59
CA LYS A 353 -9.40 23.89 -3.74
C LYS A 353 -9.93 22.46 -3.83
N LEU A 354 -10.03 21.73 -2.73
CA LEU A 354 -10.67 20.42 -2.71
C LEU A 354 -12.12 20.49 -3.19
N ASN A 355 -12.87 21.53 -2.77
CA ASN A 355 -14.22 21.81 -3.24
C ASN A 355 -14.26 22.07 -4.76
N ALA A 356 -13.32 22.87 -5.29
CA ALA A 356 -13.20 23.12 -6.72
C ALA A 356 -12.88 21.82 -7.51
N MET A 357 -12.10 20.92 -6.93
CA MET A 357 -11.79 19.59 -7.48
C MET A 357 -12.95 18.59 -7.25
N LYS A 358 -13.99 18.96 -6.53
CA LYS A 358 -15.10 18.08 -6.11
C LYS A 358 -14.61 16.82 -5.38
N ALA A 359 -13.61 16.97 -4.54
CA ALA A 359 -13.06 15.89 -3.74
C ALA A 359 -13.92 15.67 -2.47
N ALA A 360 -14.16 14.41 -2.16
CA ALA A 360 -14.89 14.00 -0.95
C ALA A 360 -13.89 13.85 0.22
N TYR A 361 -13.50 14.98 0.81
CA TYR A 361 -12.55 14.97 1.94
C TYR A 361 -13.25 14.85 3.30
N ARG A 362 -12.51 14.40 4.29
CA ARG A 362 -12.98 14.34 5.67
C ARG A 362 -13.04 15.73 6.28
N LEU A 363 -14.20 16.07 6.82
CA LEU A 363 -14.38 17.27 7.63
C LEU A 363 -14.00 17.03 9.10
N GLU A 364 -13.58 18.08 9.80
CA GLU A 364 -13.38 18.00 11.24
C GLU A 364 -14.69 17.62 11.96
N SER A 365 -14.56 16.82 13.01
CA SER A 365 -15.72 16.46 13.83
C SER A 365 -16.30 17.71 14.50
N PRO A 366 -17.61 17.84 14.60
CA PRO A 366 -18.22 18.96 15.31
C PRO A 366 -17.80 18.94 16.77
N VAL A 367 -17.60 20.13 17.32
CA VAL A 367 -17.38 20.28 18.76
C VAL A 367 -18.75 20.19 19.44
N VAL A 368 -18.92 19.17 20.28
CA VAL A 368 -20.16 18.95 21.03
C VAL A 368 -19.87 19.17 22.50
N LYS A 369 -20.62 20.08 23.14
CA LYS A 369 -20.54 20.36 24.57
C LYS A 369 -21.91 20.19 25.20
N LEU A 370 -21.93 19.69 26.42
CA LEU A 370 -23.13 19.69 27.26
C LEU A 370 -22.98 20.81 28.30
N GLU A 371 -23.76 21.87 28.15
CA GLU A 371 -23.75 23.02 29.05
C GLU A 371 -25.18 23.26 29.55
N GLU A 372 -25.37 23.34 30.86
CA GLU A 372 -26.67 23.55 31.51
C GLU A 372 -27.78 22.59 31.03
N GLY A 373 -27.42 21.32 30.78
CA GLY A 373 -28.36 20.31 30.29
C GLY A 373 -28.76 20.43 28.81
N LYS A 374 -28.13 21.34 28.07
CA LYS A 374 -28.32 21.53 26.63
C LYS A 374 -27.09 21.09 25.85
N ILE A 375 -27.32 20.49 24.68
CA ILE A 375 -26.25 20.13 23.75
C ILE A 375 -25.95 21.35 22.86
N HIS A 376 -24.74 21.84 22.94
CA HIS A 376 -24.17 22.84 22.03
C HIS A 376 -23.27 22.13 21.04
N ALA A 377 -23.56 22.25 19.74
CA ALA A 377 -22.75 21.68 18.68
C ALA A 377 -22.35 22.77 17.68
N SER A 378 -21.10 22.79 17.29
CA SER A 378 -20.57 23.74 16.31
C SER A 378 -19.56 23.06 15.40
N THR A 379 -19.46 23.51 14.15
CA THR A 379 -18.38 23.16 13.22
C THR A 379 -17.43 24.34 13.09
N LYS A 380 -16.16 24.09 12.90
CA LYS A 380 -15.16 25.13 12.65
C LYS A 380 -15.23 25.68 11.22
N ASP A 381 -15.70 24.86 10.28
CA ASP A 381 -15.73 25.14 8.85
C ASP A 381 -17.08 25.69 8.34
N GLY A 382 -18.03 25.96 9.24
CA GLY A 382 -19.36 26.45 8.88
C GLY A 382 -20.29 25.42 8.23
N SER A 383 -19.88 24.14 8.23
CA SER A 383 -20.69 23.04 7.69
C SER A 383 -22.04 22.93 8.40
N THR A 384 -23.06 22.53 7.66
CA THR A 384 -24.39 22.26 8.22
C THR A 384 -24.34 21.03 9.10
N LEU A 385 -24.80 21.17 10.34
CA LEU A 385 -24.91 20.07 11.30
C LEU A 385 -26.26 19.39 11.21
N TYR A 386 -26.25 18.09 11.14
CA TYR A 386 -27.45 17.26 11.25
C TYR A 386 -27.34 16.40 12.51
N TYR A 387 -28.44 16.20 13.22
CA TYR A 387 -28.49 15.26 14.30
C TYR A 387 -29.65 14.27 14.14
N MET A 388 -29.49 13.09 14.68
CA MET A 388 -30.51 12.06 14.72
C MET A 388 -30.82 11.70 16.17
N ASP A 389 -32.09 11.82 16.56
CA ASP A 389 -32.55 11.30 17.86
C ASP A 389 -32.80 9.78 17.71
N ILE A 390 -31.89 8.98 18.24
CA ILE A 390 -31.97 7.51 18.17
C ILE A 390 -33.21 6.93 18.88
N ARG A 391 -33.84 7.66 19.77
CA ARG A 391 -35.04 7.22 20.50
C ARG A 391 -36.31 7.34 19.67
N THR A 392 -36.33 8.21 18.69
CA THR A 392 -37.50 8.49 17.84
C THR A 392 -37.45 7.84 16.47
N GLN A 393 -36.45 6.98 16.21
CA GLN A 393 -36.21 6.35 14.91
C GLN A 393 -36.50 7.29 13.72
N LEU A 394 -35.51 8.17 13.42
CA LEU A 394 -35.45 8.91 12.16
C LEU A 394 -36.21 10.25 12.08
N LYS A 395 -35.71 11.25 12.74
CA LYS A 395 -35.82 12.61 12.19
C LYS A 395 -34.43 13.23 12.18
N VAL A 396 -33.83 13.32 10.99
CA VAL A 396 -32.63 14.16 10.78
C VAL A 396 -33.12 15.61 10.87
N LYS A 397 -32.55 16.39 11.78
CA LYS A 397 -32.88 17.82 11.94
C LYS A 397 -31.64 18.65 11.65
N ASN A 398 -31.85 19.73 10.92
CA ASN A 398 -30.81 20.72 10.68
C ASN A 398 -30.65 21.60 11.92
N LEU A 399 -29.47 21.60 12.53
CA LEU A 399 -29.16 22.39 13.73
C LEU A 399 -28.97 23.89 13.45
N ASN A 400 -28.86 24.28 12.18
CA ASN A 400 -28.74 25.69 11.78
C ASN A 400 -30.12 26.39 11.65
N GLU A 401 -31.21 25.64 11.72
CA GLU A 401 -32.53 26.22 11.85
C GLU A 401 -32.75 26.63 13.31
N LYS A 402 -32.81 27.92 13.56
CA LYS A 402 -32.96 28.53 14.89
C LYS A 402 -34.15 27.95 15.65
N TYR A 403 -33.91 27.53 16.86
CA TYR A 403 -34.86 27.60 17.96
C TYR A 403 -34.60 28.84 18.81
#